data_7ebdbd198e5949dd095de0c1319f6769
#
_entry.id   7ebdbd198e5949dd095de0c1319f6769
#
_cell.length_a   1.000
_cell.length_b   1.000
_cell.length_c   1.000
_cell.angle_alpha   90.00
_cell.angle_beta   90.00
_cell.angle_gamma   90.00
#
_symmetry.space_group_name_H-M   'P 1'
#
loop_
_entity.id
_entity.type
_entity.pdbx_description
1 polymer ?
#
loop_
_entity_poly.entity_id
_entity_poly.type
_entity_poly.pdbx_seq_one_letter_code
_entity_poly.pdbx_strand_id
1 'polypeptide(L)' 'MECLHCKGEMERRTAPFTVDRLGYHVRWDAIPAWVCTQCGRPFFEEHEVEEIQRALEALDRANDRLATAV' A
#
# COMPACT_ATOMS: atom_id res chain seq x y z
N MET A 1 -3.48 12.16 -15.61
CA MET A 1 -3.98 10.78 -15.47
C MET A 1 -5.45 10.79 -15.13
N GLU A 2 -6.25 9.94 -15.74
CA GLU A 2 -7.69 9.90 -15.56
C GLU A 2 -8.09 8.74 -14.65
N CYS A 3 -9.03 9.00 -13.74
CA CYS A 3 -9.55 7.96 -12.85
C CYS A 3 -10.36 6.94 -13.64
N LEU A 4 -10.05 5.65 -13.48
CA LEU A 4 -10.75 4.58 -14.17
C LEU A 4 -12.19 4.40 -13.70
N HIS A 5 -12.50 4.89 -12.51
CA HIS A 5 -13.82 4.69 -11.90
C HIS A 5 -14.80 5.81 -12.20
N CYS A 6 -14.41 7.06 -11.96
CA CYS A 6 -15.30 8.21 -12.16
C CYS A 6 -14.87 9.13 -13.31
N LYS A 7 -13.74 8.83 -13.94
CA LYS A 7 -13.13 9.61 -15.02
C LYS A 7 -12.70 11.02 -14.61
N GLY A 8 -12.60 11.27 -13.30
CA GLY A 8 -12.07 12.51 -12.79
C GLY A 8 -10.57 12.60 -12.98
N GLU A 9 -10.03 13.79 -12.82
CA GLU A 9 -8.59 14.01 -12.92
C GLU A 9 -7.88 13.53 -11.65
N MET A 10 -6.72 12.90 -11.82
CA MET A 10 -5.92 12.43 -10.71
C MET A 10 -4.69 13.30 -10.49
N GLU A 11 -4.34 13.52 -9.23
CA GLU A 11 -3.16 14.28 -8.84
C GLU A 11 -2.17 13.40 -8.08
N ARG A 12 -0.90 13.73 -8.18
CA ARG A 12 0.15 13.03 -7.46
C ARG A 12 0.13 13.51 -6.00
N ARG A 13 -0.27 12.64 -5.10
CA ARG A 13 -0.40 12.92 -3.67
C ARG A 13 0.09 11.71 -2.88
N THR A 14 -0.30 11.61 -1.62
CA THR A 14 -0.04 10.45 -0.78
C THR A 14 -1.35 9.87 -0.29
N ALA A 15 -1.35 8.56 -0.03
CA ALA A 15 -2.50 7.87 0.50
C ALA A 15 -2.07 6.84 1.54
N PRO A 16 -2.90 6.58 2.55
CA PRO A 16 -2.60 5.53 3.52
C PRO A 16 -2.84 4.16 2.92
N PHE A 17 -2.10 3.18 3.42
CA PHE A 17 -2.25 1.80 3.00
C PHE A 17 -2.10 0.90 4.22
N THR A 18 -3.04 -0.01 4.42
CA THR A 18 -3.01 -0.95 5.53
C THR A 18 -3.11 -2.37 5.04
N VAL A 19 -2.41 -3.27 5.71
CA VAL A 19 -2.43 -4.70 5.40
C VAL A 19 -2.54 -5.49 6.69
N ASP A 20 -3.49 -6.40 6.74
CA ASP A 20 -3.62 -7.37 7.82
C ASP A 20 -3.00 -8.68 7.36
N ARG A 21 -1.98 -9.12 8.07
CA ARG A 21 -1.34 -10.40 7.84
C ARG A 21 -1.57 -11.32 9.04
N LEU A 22 -1.31 -12.58 8.83
CA LEU A 22 -1.42 -13.54 9.91
C LEU A 22 -0.30 -13.31 10.92
N GLY A 23 -0.65 -12.78 12.08
CA GLY A 23 0.28 -12.51 13.16
C GLY A 23 0.76 -11.08 13.28
N TYR A 24 0.42 -10.20 12.32
CA TYR A 24 0.79 -8.80 12.43
C TYR A 24 -0.09 -7.91 11.55
N HIS A 25 -0.05 -6.61 11.84
CA HIS A 25 -0.79 -5.58 11.11
C HIS A 25 0.19 -4.47 10.74
N VAL A 26 0.15 -4.02 9.48
CA VAL A 26 1.05 -2.98 8.99
C VAL A 26 0.23 -1.83 8.42
N ARG A 27 0.64 -0.62 8.76
CA ARG A 27 0.04 0.58 8.22
C ARG A 27 1.12 1.56 7.75
N TRP A 28 0.99 2.03 6.52
CA TRP A 28 1.75 3.16 6.02
C TRP A 28 0.82 4.37 6.01
N ASP A 29 1.24 5.45 6.62
CA ASP A 29 0.41 6.66 6.71
C ASP A 29 0.38 7.43 5.40
N ALA A 30 1.46 7.40 4.64
CA ALA A 30 1.58 8.19 3.42
C ALA A 30 2.47 7.49 2.39
N ILE A 31 1.85 6.85 1.41
CA ILE A 31 2.54 6.25 0.28
C ILE A 31 2.26 7.13 -0.94
N PRO A 32 3.28 7.49 -1.73
CA PRO A 32 3.05 8.25 -2.96
C PRO A 32 2.06 7.51 -3.87
N ALA A 33 1.08 8.24 -4.36
CA ALA A 33 0.01 7.65 -5.15
C ALA A 33 -0.64 8.70 -6.05
N TRP A 34 -1.37 8.24 -7.04
CA TRP A 34 -2.29 9.07 -7.79
C TRP A 34 -3.63 9.05 -7.09
N VAL A 35 -4.14 10.22 -6.72
CA VAL A 35 -5.40 10.35 -6.01
C VAL A 35 -6.39 11.13 -6.85
N CYS A 36 -7.58 10.56 -7.03
CA CYS A 36 -8.64 11.20 -7.79
C CYS A 36 -9.16 12.42 -7.02
N THR A 37 -9.28 13.55 -7.71
CA THR A 37 -9.75 14.79 -7.10
C THR A 37 -11.26 14.80 -6.88
N GLN A 38 -11.99 13.89 -7.51
CA GLN A 38 -13.45 13.80 -7.38
C GLN A 38 -13.90 12.74 -6.38
N CYS A 39 -13.45 11.50 -6.56
CA CYS A 39 -13.89 10.39 -5.71
C CYS A 39 -12.92 10.03 -4.58
N GLY A 40 -11.71 10.59 -4.60
CA GLY A 40 -10.72 10.34 -3.56
C GLY A 40 -10.02 8.97 -3.63
N ARG A 41 -10.28 8.17 -4.66
CA ARG A 41 -9.67 6.86 -4.79
C ARG A 41 -8.18 6.97 -5.09
N PRO A 42 -7.33 6.22 -4.38
CA PRO A 42 -5.91 6.17 -4.68
C PRO A 42 -5.61 5.13 -5.75
N PHE A 43 -4.59 5.41 -6.54
CA PHE A 43 -4.01 4.45 -7.47
C PHE A 43 -2.51 4.41 -7.22
N PHE A 44 -2.00 3.24 -6.84
CA PHE A 44 -0.58 3.02 -6.62
C PHE A 44 0.06 2.48 -7.89
N GLU A 45 1.14 3.10 -8.32
CA GLU A 45 1.86 2.63 -9.49
C GLU A 45 2.61 1.33 -9.18
N GLU A 46 3.03 0.64 -10.24
CA GLU A 46 3.69 -0.66 -10.10
C GLU A 46 4.90 -0.61 -9.17
N HIS A 47 5.72 0.44 -9.25
CA HIS A 47 6.92 0.53 -8.41
C HIS A 47 6.59 0.73 -6.93
N GLU A 48 5.51 1.44 -6.59
CA GLU A 48 5.06 1.52 -5.20
C GLU A 48 4.56 0.18 -4.70
N VAL A 49 3.80 -0.54 -5.53
CA VAL A 49 3.29 -1.86 -5.18
C VAL A 49 4.45 -2.84 -4.96
N GLU A 50 5.46 -2.81 -5.82
CA GLU A 50 6.64 -3.66 -5.65
C GLU A 50 7.37 -3.39 -4.35
N GLU A 51 7.54 -2.13 -3.97
CA GLU A 51 8.19 -1.78 -2.71
C GLU A 51 7.38 -2.24 -1.51
N ILE A 52 6.05 -2.10 -1.56
CA ILE A 52 5.16 -2.61 -0.53
C ILE A 52 5.31 -4.13 -0.39
N GLN A 53 5.33 -4.84 -1.51
CA GLN A 53 5.48 -6.30 -1.51
C GLN A 53 6.81 -6.74 -0.92
N ARG A 54 7.90 -6.05 -1.24
CA ARG A 54 9.22 -6.34 -0.67
C ARG A 54 9.23 -6.15 0.84
N ALA A 55 8.60 -5.07 1.32
CA ALA A 55 8.49 -4.81 2.76
C ALA A 55 7.68 -5.91 3.45
N LEU A 56 6.58 -6.33 2.85
CA LEU A 56 5.74 -7.39 3.38
C LEU A 56 6.47 -8.72 3.42
N GLU A 57 7.23 -9.06 2.39
CA GLU A 57 8.02 -10.28 2.37
C GLU A 57 9.06 -10.31 3.50
N ALA A 58 9.73 -9.19 3.74
CA ALA A 58 10.69 -9.09 4.82
C ALA A 58 10.03 -9.24 6.19
N LEU A 59 8.86 -8.64 6.37
CA LEU A 59 8.08 -8.74 7.60
C LEU A 59 7.55 -10.16 7.81
N ASP A 60 7.09 -10.81 6.75
CA ASP A 60 6.62 -12.20 6.82
C ASP A 60 7.73 -13.12 7.30
N ARG A 61 8.94 -12.97 6.77
CA ARG A 61 10.10 -13.77 7.19
C ARG A 61 10.48 -13.51 8.65
N ALA A 62 10.47 -12.25 9.06
CA ALA A 62 10.77 -11.89 10.45
C ALA A 62 9.71 -12.46 11.39
N ASN A 63 8.44 -12.38 11.01
CA ASN A 63 7.33 -12.92 11.79
C ASN A 63 7.44 -14.44 11.93
N ASP A 64 7.77 -15.15 10.84
CA ASP A 64 7.93 -16.59 10.86
C ASP A 64 9.05 -17.00 11.80
N ARG A 65 10.18 -16.30 11.78
CA ARG A 65 11.31 -16.59 12.68
C ARG A 65 10.94 -16.36 14.14
N LEU A 66 10.22 -15.30 14.44
CA LEU A 66 9.77 -15.01 15.80
C LEU A 66 8.76 -16.06 16.28
N ALA A 67 7.86 -16.50 15.40
CA ALA A 67 6.87 -17.51 15.73
C ALA A 67 7.51 -18.87 16.01
N THR A 68 8.58 -19.22 15.28
CA THR A 68 9.28 -20.51 15.48
C THR A 68 10.28 -20.50 16.62
N ALA A 69 10.64 -19.34 17.14
CA ALA A 69 11.58 -19.21 18.25
C ALA A 69 10.96 -19.50 19.62
N VAL A 70 9.67 -19.70 19.68
CA VAL A 70 8.93 -19.92 20.93
C VAL A 70 8.99 -21.36 21.39
#